data_20c6742dd95a066b0f359058bd022733
#
_entry.id   20c6742dd95a066b0f359058bd022733
#
_cell.length_a   1.000
_cell.length_b   1.000
_cell.length_c   1.000
_cell.angle_alpha   90.00
_cell.angle_beta   90.00
_cell.angle_gamma   90.00
#
_symmetry.space_group_name_H-M   'P 1'
#
loop_
_entity.id
_entity.type
_entity.pdbx_description
1 polymer ?
#
loop_
_entity_poly.entity_id
_entity_poly.type
_entity_poly.pdbx_seq_one_letter_code
_entity_poly.pdbx_strand_id
1 'polypeptide(L)'
;MKKKFMTALVIIAVILGALFAWRVAYAVRKSTDNLPTLEILAEMDDASFLVGYRSNQLITVWGKPDEESYTTIGTTMLHWKIDDDTVLRVHIDDKDKVAYYFLDTGE
;
A
#
# COMPACT_ATOMS: atom_id res chain seq x y z
N MET A 1 -22.39 27.92 -34.65
CA MET A 1 -21.00 27.77 -34.21
C MET A 1 -20.82 27.73 -32.70
N LYS A 2 -21.51 28.60 -31.95
CA LYS A 2 -21.40 28.62 -30.49
C LYS A 2 -21.82 27.31 -29.83
N LYS A 3 -22.85 26.61 -30.37
CA LYS A 3 -23.34 25.35 -29.82
C LYS A 3 -22.31 24.20 -29.90
N LYS A 4 -21.55 24.13 -31.02
CA LYS A 4 -20.52 23.11 -31.21
C LYS A 4 -19.34 23.31 -30.27
N PHE A 5 -18.97 24.56 -30.02
CA PHE A 5 -17.88 24.89 -29.11
C PHE A 5 -18.23 24.51 -27.66
N MET A 6 -19.45 24.82 -27.20
CA MET A 6 -19.90 24.49 -25.86
C MET A 6 -19.97 22.96 -25.64
N THR A 7 -20.41 22.24 -26.67
CA THR A 7 -20.45 20.77 -26.60
C THR A 7 -19.05 20.19 -26.41
N ALA A 8 -18.06 20.71 -27.14
CA ALA A 8 -16.66 20.23 -26.98
C ALA A 8 -16.12 20.51 -25.59
N LEU A 9 -16.41 21.69 -25.01
CA LEU A 9 -16.01 22.03 -23.65
C LEU A 9 -16.63 21.11 -22.61
N VAL A 10 -17.91 20.74 -22.76
CA VAL A 10 -18.59 19.83 -21.86
C VAL A 10 -17.96 18.44 -21.92
N ILE A 11 -17.63 17.95 -23.12
CA ILE A 11 -16.97 16.64 -23.29
C ILE A 11 -15.61 16.63 -22.60
N ILE A 12 -14.80 17.68 -22.76
CA ILE A 12 -13.50 17.80 -22.11
C ILE A 12 -13.66 17.78 -20.60
N ALA A 13 -14.63 18.51 -20.04
CA ALA A 13 -14.88 18.54 -18.61
C ALA A 13 -15.26 17.18 -18.05
N VAL A 14 -16.09 16.41 -18.78
CA VAL A 14 -16.48 15.07 -18.39
C VAL A 14 -15.28 14.14 -18.37
N ILE A 15 -14.41 14.19 -19.39
CA ILE A 15 -13.21 13.36 -19.45
C ILE A 15 -12.27 13.67 -18.27
N LEU A 16 -12.04 14.94 -17.96
CA LEU A 16 -11.20 15.34 -16.84
C LEU A 16 -11.79 14.88 -15.50
N GLY A 17 -13.11 14.98 -15.34
CA GLY A 17 -13.78 14.49 -14.15
C GLY A 17 -13.64 12.99 -13.96
N ALA A 18 -13.77 12.22 -15.06
CA ALA A 18 -13.59 10.76 -15.01
C ALA A 18 -12.17 10.37 -14.62
N LEU A 19 -11.15 11.06 -15.15
CA LEU A 19 -9.75 10.82 -14.79
C LEU A 19 -9.50 11.14 -13.32
N PHE A 20 -10.07 12.21 -12.80
CA PHE A 20 -9.96 12.58 -11.40
C PHE A 20 -10.62 11.53 -10.50
N ALA A 21 -11.82 11.07 -10.85
CA ALA A 21 -12.51 10.02 -10.10
C ALA A 21 -11.73 8.72 -10.08
N TRP A 22 -11.07 8.37 -11.18
CA TRP A 22 -10.19 7.21 -11.24
C TRP A 22 -9.05 7.33 -10.24
N ARG A 23 -8.39 8.49 -10.17
CA ARG A 23 -7.27 8.70 -9.23
C ARG A 23 -7.74 8.58 -7.78
N VAL A 24 -8.90 9.12 -7.46
CA VAL A 24 -9.47 9.00 -6.12
C VAL A 24 -9.76 7.53 -5.78
N ALA A 25 -10.37 6.78 -6.70
CA ALA A 25 -10.65 5.36 -6.52
C ALA A 25 -9.36 4.55 -6.35
N TYR A 26 -8.32 4.87 -7.11
CA TYR A 26 -7.02 4.20 -6.98
C TYR A 26 -6.38 4.49 -5.62
N ALA A 27 -6.44 5.74 -5.15
CA ALA A 27 -5.92 6.10 -3.84
C ALA A 27 -6.66 5.40 -2.70
N VAL A 28 -7.97 5.20 -2.83
CA VAL A 28 -8.78 4.47 -1.83
C VAL A 28 -8.33 3.02 -1.70
N ARG A 29 -7.78 2.40 -2.76
CA ARG A 29 -7.26 1.04 -2.70
C ARG A 29 -6.11 0.86 -1.71
N LYS A 30 -5.45 1.95 -1.33
CA LYS A 30 -4.36 1.96 -0.34
C LYS A 30 -4.83 2.36 1.05
N SER A 31 -6.14 2.27 1.33
CA SER A 31 -6.67 2.56 2.66
C SER A 31 -6.40 1.39 3.61
N THR A 32 -6.36 1.70 4.91
CA THR A 32 -6.16 0.70 5.96
C THR A 32 -7.26 -0.36 5.99
N ASP A 33 -8.47 0.00 5.53
CA ASP A 33 -9.61 -0.92 5.51
C ASP A 33 -9.40 -2.09 4.55
N ASN A 34 -8.49 -1.95 3.59
CA ASN A 34 -8.19 -2.99 2.60
C ASN A 34 -7.07 -3.93 3.04
N LEU A 35 -6.44 -3.67 4.18
CA LEU A 35 -5.36 -4.53 4.68
C LEU A 35 -5.95 -5.77 5.36
N PRO A 36 -5.51 -6.98 4.97
CA PRO A 36 -5.92 -8.20 5.66
C PRO A 36 -5.23 -8.34 7.02
N THR A 37 -5.69 -9.28 7.84
CA THR A 37 -4.97 -9.63 9.05
C THR A 37 -3.65 -10.34 8.70
N LEU A 38 -2.72 -10.41 9.63
CA LEU A 38 -1.44 -11.09 9.41
C LEU A 38 -1.64 -12.57 9.08
N GLU A 39 -2.59 -13.23 9.74
CA GLU A 39 -2.89 -14.64 9.49
C GLU A 39 -3.38 -14.88 8.07
N ILE A 40 -4.26 -14.02 7.58
CA ILE A 40 -4.76 -14.08 6.20
C ILE A 40 -3.62 -13.80 5.22
N LEU A 41 -2.79 -12.80 5.52
CA LEU A 41 -1.66 -12.44 4.68
C LEU A 41 -0.70 -13.60 4.50
N ALA A 42 -0.45 -14.36 5.57
CA ALA A 42 0.46 -15.51 5.53
C ALA A 42 -0.03 -16.63 4.61
N GLU A 43 -1.34 -16.71 4.36
CA GLU A 43 -1.95 -17.71 3.49
C GLU A 43 -2.08 -17.24 2.04
N MET A 44 -1.78 -15.97 1.76
CA MET A 44 -1.90 -15.42 0.41
C MET A 44 -0.68 -15.76 -0.43
N ASP A 45 -0.91 -16.16 -1.68
CA ASP A 45 0.16 -16.45 -2.63
C ASP A 45 0.84 -15.17 -3.12
N ASP A 46 0.10 -14.06 -3.19
CA ASP A 46 0.60 -12.79 -3.68
C ASP A 46 0.07 -11.66 -2.82
N ALA A 47 0.96 -10.93 -2.18
CA ALA A 47 0.63 -9.77 -1.37
C ALA A 47 1.33 -8.51 -1.89
N SER A 48 1.58 -8.45 -3.21
CA SER A 48 2.25 -7.31 -3.84
C SER A 48 1.50 -5.99 -3.64
N PHE A 49 0.21 -6.03 -3.28
CA PHE A 49 -0.57 -4.84 -2.96
C PHE A 49 0.00 -4.06 -1.77
N LEU A 50 0.83 -4.69 -0.93
CA LEU A 50 1.47 -4.01 0.21
C LEU A 50 2.42 -2.90 -0.23
N VAL A 51 3.02 -3.04 -1.41
CA VAL A 51 3.94 -2.03 -1.93
C VAL A 51 3.19 -0.71 -2.11
N GLY A 52 3.75 0.36 -1.55
CA GLY A 52 3.16 1.69 -1.61
C GLY A 52 2.34 2.08 -0.38
N TYR A 53 1.99 1.14 0.50
CA TYR A 53 1.41 1.48 1.80
C TYR A 53 2.46 2.19 2.67
N ARG A 54 1.99 3.05 3.56
CA ARG A 54 2.87 3.72 4.52
C ARG A 54 3.03 2.85 5.77
N SER A 55 4.16 2.98 6.44
CA SER A 55 4.44 2.22 7.66
C SER A 55 3.36 2.42 8.72
N ASN A 56 2.87 3.66 8.91
CA ASN A 56 1.84 3.95 9.89
C ASN A 56 0.50 3.26 9.58
N GLN A 57 0.19 3.01 8.30
CA GLN A 57 -1.00 2.26 7.92
C GLN A 57 -0.90 0.81 8.38
N LEU A 58 0.25 0.18 8.19
CA LEU A 58 0.51 -1.19 8.65
C LEU A 58 0.43 -1.27 10.17
N ILE A 59 1.03 -0.32 10.88
CA ILE A 59 1.03 -0.28 12.34
C ILE A 59 -0.39 -0.09 12.88
N THR A 60 -1.20 0.71 12.20
CA THR A 60 -2.61 0.93 12.59
C THR A 60 -3.42 -0.37 12.55
N VAL A 61 -3.19 -1.21 11.55
CA VAL A 61 -3.95 -2.46 11.37
C VAL A 61 -3.34 -3.63 12.15
N TRP A 62 -2.01 -3.78 12.11
CA TRP A 62 -1.32 -4.94 12.69
C TRP A 62 -0.72 -4.66 14.06
N GLY A 63 -0.74 -3.42 14.52
CA GLY A 63 -0.14 -3.02 15.77
C GLY A 63 1.36 -2.77 15.60
N LYS A 64 2.02 -2.46 16.71
CA LYS A 64 3.45 -2.19 16.72
C LYS A 64 4.23 -3.43 16.25
N PRO A 65 5.23 -3.27 15.37
CA PRO A 65 6.05 -4.41 14.95
C PRO A 65 6.81 -5.01 16.14
N ASP A 66 7.04 -6.31 16.07
CA ASP A 66 7.79 -7.03 17.13
C ASP A 66 9.25 -6.60 17.16
N GLU A 67 9.80 -6.22 16.01
CA GLU A 67 11.18 -5.80 15.87
C GLU A 67 11.31 -4.78 14.76
N GLU A 68 12.24 -3.84 14.89
CA GLU A 68 12.63 -2.89 13.87
C GLU A 68 14.13 -2.96 13.63
N SER A 69 14.53 -2.95 12.36
CA SER A 69 15.94 -2.91 11.97
C SER A 69 16.18 -1.71 11.07
N TYR A 70 17.38 -1.16 11.14
CA TYR A 70 17.76 -0.02 10.31
C TYR A 70 18.92 -0.42 9.42
N THR A 71 18.83 -0.02 8.14
CA THR A 71 19.90 -0.28 7.19
C THR A 71 20.91 0.86 7.21
N THR A 72 22.11 0.61 6.66
CA THR A 72 23.15 1.63 6.57
C THR A 72 22.82 2.77 5.62
N ILE A 73 21.83 2.57 4.73
CA ILE A 73 21.39 3.59 3.78
C ILE A 73 20.22 4.42 4.28
N GLY A 74 19.82 4.24 5.56
CA GLY A 74 18.77 5.06 6.17
C GLY A 74 17.35 4.57 5.95
N THR A 75 17.17 3.36 5.44
CA THR A 75 15.85 2.73 5.33
C THR A 75 15.59 1.85 6.55
N THR A 76 14.31 1.48 6.75
CA THR A 76 13.87 0.74 7.92
C THR A 76 13.26 -0.58 7.48
N MET A 77 13.46 -1.63 8.27
CA MET A 77 12.77 -2.90 8.09
C MET A 77 11.93 -3.19 9.33
N LEU A 78 10.64 -3.44 9.11
CA LEU A 78 9.68 -3.76 10.16
C LEU A 78 9.42 -5.26 10.14
N HIS A 79 9.34 -5.86 11.33
CA HIS A 79 9.16 -7.31 11.48
C HIS A 79 7.93 -7.58 12.34
N TRP A 80 6.97 -8.34 11.79
CA TRP A 80 5.81 -8.82 12.54
C TRP A 80 5.86 -10.35 12.62
N LYS A 81 5.90 -10.86 13.82
CA LYS A 81 5.86 -12.31 14.04
C LYS A 81 4.41 -12.78 13.89
N ILE A 82 4.16 -13.64 12.91
CA ILE A 82 2.82 -14.18 12.67
C ILE A 82 2.58 -15.40 13.55
N ASP A 83 3.55 -16.31 13.59
CA ASP A 83 3.55 -17.47 14.47
C ASP A 83 4.99 -17.81 14.83
N ASP A 84 5.21 -18.96 15.50
CA ASP A 84 6.54 -19.34 15.97
C ASP A 84 7.56 -19.53 14.84
N ASP A 85 7.08 -19.84 13.63
CA ASP A 85 7.93 -20.17 12.49
C ASP A 85 7.92 -19.11 11.39
N THR A 86 6.99 -18.16 11.44
CA THR A 86 6.78 -17.23 10.34
C THR A 86 6.85 -15.79 10.80
N VAL A 87 7.70 -15.01 10.15
CA VAL A 87 7.84 -13.55 10.39
C VAL A 87 7.63 -12.83 9.08
N LEU A 88 6.77 -11.82 9.10
CA LEU A 88 6.63 -10.90 7.96
C LEU A 88 7.68 -9.81 8.10
N ARG A 89 8.51 -9.66 7.08
CA ARG A 89 9.54 -8.61 7.01
C ARG A 89 9.16 -7.63 5.92
N VAL A 90 9.05 -6.36 6.29
CA VAL A 90 8.62 -5.29 5.39
C VAL A 90 9.72 -4.24 5.33
N HIS A 91 10.20 -3.97 4.12
CA HIS A 91 11.22 -2.94 3.90
C HIS A 91 10.54 -1.61 3.59
N ILE A 92 10.83 -0.61 4.40
CA ILE A 92 10.28 0.75 4.26
C ILE A 92 11.35 1.65 3.65
N ASP A 93 10.98 2.35 2.58
CA ASP A 93 11.91 3.24 1.87
C ASP A 93 12.04 4.59 2.61
N ASP A 94 12.83 5.50 2.03
CA ASP A 94 13.09 6.82 2.59
C ASP A 94 11.87 7.73 2.59
N LYS A 95 10.80 7.35 1.88
CA LYS A 95 9.53 8.07 1.84
C LYS A 95 8.48 7.48 2.77
N ASP A 96 8.89 6.58 3.66
CA ASP A 96 8.01 5.89 4.63
C ASP A 96 6.97 5.00 3.98
N LYS A 97 7.31 4.42 2.82
CA LYS A 97 6.43 3.51 2.08
C LYS A 97 7.06 2.13 1.94
N VAL A 98 6.20 1.12 1.85
CA VAL A 98 6.64 -0.25 1.62
C VAL A 98 7.28 -0.34 0.23
N ALA A 99 8.56 -0.68 0.18
CA ALA A 99 9.29 -0.92 -1.05
C ALA A 99 9.19 -2.38 -1.49
N TYR A 100 9.33 -3.30 -0.54
CA TYR A 100 9.13 -4.74 -0.76
C TYR A 100 8.87 -5.43 0.59
N TYR A 101 8.45 -6.68 0.51
CA TYR A 101 8.18 -7.50 1.68
C TYR A 101 8.54 -8.95 1.39
N PHE A 102 8.68 -9.75 2.44
CA PHE A 102 8.79 -11.20 2.30
C PHE A 102 8.39 -11.88 3.61
N LEU A 103 8.00 -13.13 3.48
CA LEU A 103 7.69 -13.99 4.63
C LEU A 103 8.92 -14.86 4.90
N ASP A 104 9.44 -14.75 6.12
CA ASP A 104 10.57 -15.56 6.57
C ASP A 104 10.01 -16.72 7.38
N THR A 105 10.16 -17.94 6.86
CA THR A 105 9.65 -19.17 7.49
C THR A 105 10.72 -19.91 8.28
N GLY A 106 11.89 -19.33 8.44
CA GLY A 106 12.97 -19.96 9.21
C GLY A 106 13.72 -21.05 8.46
N GLU A 107 13.45 -21.22 7.18
CA GLU A 107 14.13 -22.20 6.34
C GLU A 107 15.27 -21.60 5.53
#